data_b957045a5a5739b927dd82d5b40d72cf
#
_entry.id   b957045a5a5739b927dd82d5b40d72cf
#
_cell.length_a   1.000
_cell.length_b   1.000
_cell.length_c   1.000
_cell.angle_alpha   90.00
_cell.angle_beta   90.00
_cell.angle_gamma   90.00
#
_symmetry.space_group_name_H-M   'P 1'
#
loop_
_entity.id
_entity.type
_entity.pdbx_description
1 polymer ?
#
loop_
_entity_poly.entity_id
_entity_poly.type
_entity_poly.pdbx_seq_one_letter_code
_entity_poly.pdbx_strand_id
1 'polypeptide(L)'
;MWILSLIPSCHREGEVGLSQNDQVGIDSVVSACPDIDSLQSCLRYFERTANELGVILAYKELEVRYREAARFNEAIGCHREGLRLAMQRKDTSEVIQALNNIGTNFRRLGIMDEASNYHYRALSLCERLGDKESYKARKNRTISLSGIGNVYLTLENCEMADSIFRIALEEERTLDSDLGLAMNYANLGSIFEMRGMMDSAFVYYNYSMEHNRAAGSVVGISLCHNHIGR
;
A
#
# COMPACT_ATOMS: atom_id res chain seq x y z
N MET A 1 27.94 -11.12 -6.72
CA MET A 1 28.96 -10.70 -7.71
C MET A 1 28.42 -10.62 -9.14
N TRP A 2 27.13 -10.85 -9.39
CA TRP A 2 26.51 -10.88 -10.75
C TRP A 2 25.68 -9.64 -11.11
N ILE A 3 25.44 -8.74 -10.19
CA ILE A 3 24.61 -7.52 -10.43
C ILE A 3 25.39 -6.46 -11.20
N LEU A 4 26.71 -6.45 -11.07
CA LEU A 4 27.57 -5.54 -11.85
C LEU A 4 27.59 -5.86 -13.36
N SER A 5 27.07 -7.02 -13.79
CA SER A 5 26.99 -7.38 -15.20
C SER A 5 25.65 -7.03 -15.85
N LEU A 6 24.62 -6.70 -15.08
CA LEU A 6 23.31 -6.23 -15.58
C LEU A 6 23.22 -4.69 -15.59
N ILE A 7 24.06 -3.99 -14.83
CA ILE A 7 24.33 -2.58 -15.05
C ILE A 7 25.30 -2.55 -16.24
N PRO A 8 24.91 -2.04 -17.42
CA PRO A 8 25.79 -2.04 -18.59
C PRO A 8 27.14 -1.44 -18.19
N SER A 9 28.13 -2.31 -18.08
CA SER A 9 29.57 -2.03 -17.95
C SER A 9 29.95 -0.66 -17.36
N CYS A 10 29.85 -0.50 -16.03
CA CYS A 10 30.46 0.63 -15.29
C CYS A 10 32.00 0.58 -15.29
N HIS A 11 32.67 -0.06 -16.25
CA HIS A 11 34.12 -0.17 -16.35
C HIS A 11 34.66 -0.06 -17.78
N ARG A 12 34.04 0.76 -18.63
CA ARG A 12 34.73 1.25 -19.83
C ARG A 12 34.29 2.69 -20.13
N GLU A 13 35.27 3.51 -20.38
CA GLU A 13 35.22 4.91 -20.78
C GLU A 13 34.06 5.20 -21.77
N GLY A 14 33.08 5.95 -21.31
CA GLY A 14 31.86 6.29 -22.03
C GLY A 14 30.62 5.97 -21.21
N GLU A 15 30.54 6.50 -19.96
CA GLU A 15 29.36 6.39 -19.09
C GLU A 15 28.14 6.98 -19.79
N VAL A 16 27.34 6.14 -20.44
CA VAL A 16 25.92 6.43 -20.63
C VAL A 16 25.25 6.16 -19.29
N GLY A 17 25.44 7.07 -18.32
CA GLY A 17 24.72 7.05 -17.07
C GLY A 17 23.23 7.11 -17.40
N LEU A 18 22.41 6.28 -16.77
CA LEU A 18 20.95 6.39 -16.84
C LEU A 18 20.60 7.85 -16.50
N SER A 19 19.98 8.56 -17.44
CA SER A 19 19.52 9.92 -17.22
C SER A 19 18.56 9.93 -16.03
N GLN A 20 18.62 10.97 -15.20
CA GLN A 20 17.68 11.14 -14.08
C GLN A 20 16.21 11.13 -14.51
N ASN A 21 15.93 11.30 -15.80
CA ASN A 21 14.59 11.33 -16.39
C ASN A 21 14.25 10.04 -17.17
N ASP A 22 15.16 9.06 -17.22
CA ASP A 22 14.91 7.78 -17.90
C ASP A 22 14.16 6.82 -16.98
N GLN A 23 12.89 7.09 -16.75
CA GLN A 23 12.03 6.28 -15.88
C GLN A 23 11.96 4.81 -16.36
N VAL A 24 11.88 4.56 -17.64
CA VAL A 24 11.75 3.20 -18.21
C VAL A 24 13.03 2.39 -17.98
N GLY A 25 14.20 3.00 -18.22
CA GLY A 25 15.49 2.37 -18.00
C GLY A 25 15.74 2.09 -16.52
N ILE A 26 15.44 3.05 -15.64
CA ILE A 26 15.60 2.91 -14.19
C ILE A 26 14.66 1.82 -13.64
N ASP A 27 13.40 1.84 -14.04
CA ASP A 27 12.39 0.84 -13.62
C ASP A 27 12.79 -0.56 -14.05
N SER A 28 13.31 -0.70 -15.27
CA SER A 28 13.84 -1.97 -15.79
C SER A 28 15.02 -2.50 -14.94
N VAL A 29 15.94 -1.62 -14.52
CA VAL A 29 17.08 -2.00 -13.68
C VAL A 29 16.62 -2.42 -12.28
N VAL A 30 15.70 -1.67 -11.66
CA VAL A 30 15.16 -1.99 -10.34
C VAL A 30 14.38 -3.30 -10.37
N SER A 31 13.49 -3.48 -11.36
CA SER A 31 12.68 -4.69 -11.51
C SER A 31 13.49 -5.94 -11.83
N ALA A 32 14.67 -5.78 -12.44
CA ALA A 32 15.59 -6.90 -12.74
C ALA A 32 16.36 -7.39 -11.49
N CYS A 33 16.29 -6.68 -10.36
CA CYS A 33 16.94 -7.11 -9.12
C CYS A 33 16.23 -8.34 -8.54
N PRO A 34 16.90 -9.50 -8.41
CA PRO A 34 16.23 -10.74 -8.02
C PRO A 34 15.87 -10.83 -6.53
N ASP A 35 16.58 -10.10 -5.68
CA ASP A 35 16.48 -10.19 -4.22
C ASP A 35 16.71 -8.84 -3.51
N ILE A 36 16.52 -8.84 -2.19
CA ILE A 36 16.68 -7.67 -1.33
C ILE A 36 18.12 -7.13 -1.36
N ASP A 37 19.13 -7.98 -1.37
CA ASP A 37 20.54 -7.55 -1.33
C ASP A 37 20.93 -6.86 -2.64
N SER A 38 20.43 -7.36 -3.74
CA SER A 38 20.54 -6.74 -5.06
C SER A 38 19.90 -5.37 -5.12
N LEU A 39 18.66 -5.26 -4.61
CA LEU A 39 17.95 -3.99 -4.53
C LEU A 39 18.65 -2.97 -3.63
N GLN A 40 19.19 -3.41 -2.48
CA GLN A 40 19.98 -2.54 -1.62
C GLN A 40 21.25 -2.04 -2.31
N SER A 41 21.88 -2.90 -3.13
CA SER A 41 23.06 -2.50 -3.91
C SER A 41 22.70 -1.51 -5.01
N CYS A 42 21.56 -1.72 -5.66
CA CYS A 42 20.98 -0.80 -6.63
C CYS A 42 20.63 0.56 -5.98
N LEU A 43 20.00 0.56 -4.80
CA LEU A 43 19.72 1.77 -4.03
C LEU A 43 20.99 2.56 -3.74
N ARG A 44 22.05 1.92 -3.21
CA ARG A 44 23.34 2.57 -2.96
C ARG A 44 23.98 3.17 -4.21
N TYR A 45 23.80 2.54 -5.36
CA TYR A 45 24.24 3.10 -6.63
C TYR A 45 23.49 4.40 -6.96
N PHE A 46 22.15 4.41 -6.88
CA PHE A 46 21.36 5.60 -7.17
C PHE A 46 21.61 6.74 -6.15
N GLU A 47 21.85 6.42 -4.88
CA GLU A 47 22.23 7.41 -3.87
C GLU A 47 23.57 8.09 -4.22
N ARG A 48 24.60 7.29 -4.60
CA ARG A 48 25.92 7.82 -4.99
C ARG A 48 25.89 8.66 -6.27
N THR A 49 25.02 8.31 -7.20
CA THR A 49 24.86 9.04 -8.45
C THR A 49 23.85 10.18 -8.36
N ALA A 50 23.31 10.44 -7.17
CA ALA A 50 22.26 11.43 -6.92
C ALA A 50 21.04 11.28 -7.88
N ASN A 51 20.72 10.05 -8.27
CA ASN A 51 19.55 9.77 -9.10
C ASN A 51 18.32 9.60 -8.20
N GLU A 52 17.60 10.70 -7.98
CA GLU A 52 16.42 10.72 -7.08
C GLU A 52 15.33 9.76 -7.50
N LEU A 53 15.05 9.64 -8.80
CA LEU A 53 14.04 8.72 -9.32
C LEU A 53 14.41 7.25 -9.04
N GLY A 54 15.68 6.89 -9.26
CA GLY A 54 16.19 5.56 -8.94
C GLY A 54 16.08 5.23 -7.46
N VAL A 55 16.40 6.19 -6.59
CA VAL A 55 16.24 6.04 -5.13
C VAL A 55 14.77 5.76 -4.77
N ILE A 56 13.83 6.53 -5.33
CA ILE A 56 12.39 6.35 -5.05
C ILE A 56 11.90 4.98 -5.51
N LEU A 57 12.25 4.58 -6.73
CA LEU A 57 11.82 3.28 -7.27
C LEU A 57 12.45 2.11 -6.52
N ALA A 58 13.72 2.22 -6.14
CA ALA A 58 14.39 1.19 -5.33
C ALA A 58 13.74 1.05 -3.94
N TYR A 59 13.38 2.15 -3.25
CA TYR A 59 12.65 2.08 -1.98
C TYR A 59 11.25 1.48 -2.14
N LYS A 60 10.53 1.79 -3.23
CA LYS A 60 9.21 1.20 -3.51
C LYS A 60 9.30 -0.31 -3.69
N GLU A 61 10.29 -0.81 -4.44
CA GLU A 61 10.46 -2.24 -4.63
C GLU A 61 10.97 -2.95 -3.37
N LEU A 62 11.92 -2.35 -2.64
CA LEU A 62 12.38 -2.87 -1.35
C LEU A 62 11.24 -3.02 -0.34
N GLU A 63 10.32 -2.05 -0.28
CA GLU A 63 9.14 -2.12 0.58
C GLU A 63 8.29 -3.35 0.26
N VAL A 64 8.03 -3.61 -1.02
CA VAL A 64 7.25 -4.79 -1.45
C VAL A 64 7.95 -6.07 -1.00
N ARG A 65 9.25 -6.21 -1.29
CA ARG A 65 10.04 -7.39 -0.90
C ARG A 65 10.12 -7.60 0.61
N TYR A 66 10.31 -6.51 1.39
CA TYR A 66 10.31 -6.60 2.85
C TYR A 66 8.96 -7.04 3.39
N ARG A 67 7.88 -6.53 2.84
CA ARG A 67 6.52 -6.90 3.25
C ARG A 67 6.19 -8.36 2.91
N GLU A 68 6.57 -8.84 1.72
CA GLU A 68 6.45 -10.25 1.32
C GLU A 68 7.23 -11.19 2.23
N ALA A 69 8.41 -10.75 2.69
CA ALA A 69 9.23 -11.46 3.66
C ALA A 69 8.78 -11.29 5.12
N ALA A 70 7.62 -10.64 5.38
CA ALA A 70 7.12 -10.26 6.71
C ALA A 70 8.11 -9.40 7.55
N ARG A 71 9.04 -8.72 6.91
CA ARG A 71 10.03 -7.82 7.51
C ARG A 71 9.45 -6.40 7.62
N PHE A 72 8.39 -6.24 8.44
CA PHE A 72 7.59 -5.02 8.48
C PHE A 72 8.35 -3.80 9.03
N ASN A 73 9.34 -3.99 9.91
CA ASN A 73 10.16 -2.90 10.41
C ASN A 73 11.01 -2.27 9.29
N GLU A 74 11.59 -3.08 8.43
CA GLU A 74 12.37 -2.59 7.29
C GLU A 74 11.45 -1.96 6.23
N ALA A 75 10.27 -2.52 6.00
CA ALA A 75 9.26 -1.89 5.15
C ALA A 75 8.87 -0.50 5.67
N ILE A 76 8.68 -0.33 6.99
CA ILE A 76 8.43 0.97 7.63
C ILE A 76 9.61 1.92 7.37
N GLY A 77 10.84 1.43 7.43
CA GLY A 77 12.04 2.21 7.10
C GLY A 77 11.98 2.78 5.69
N CYS A 78 11.68 1.95 4.69
CA CYS A 78 11.51 2.37 3.30
C CYS A 78 10.41 3.43 3.15
N HIS A 79 9.25 3.23 3.79
CA HIS A 79 8.15 4.20 3.74
C HIS A 79 8.49 5.52 4.43
N ARG A 80 9.30 5.51 5.52
CA ARG A 80 9.76 6.75 6.16
C ARG A 80 10.66 7.56 5.24
N GLU A 81 11.53 6.92 4.47
CA GLU A 81 12.33 7.61 3.46
C GLU A 81 11.45 8.13 2.30
N GLY A 82 10.51 7.34 1.83
CA GLY A 82 9.50 7.79 0.87
C GLY A 82 8.71 9.00 1.38
N LEU A 83 8.30 8.99 2.64
CA LEU A 83 7.62 10.10 3.31
C LEU A 83 8.49 11.37 3.32
N ARG A 84 9.77 11.23 3.69
CA ARG A 84 10.73 12.34 3.72
C ARG A 84 10.88 12.98 2.34
N LEU A 85 11.06 12.16 1.29
CA LEU A 85 11.17 12.61 -0.10
C LEU A 85 9.89 13.29 -0.60
N ALA A 86 8.72 12.70 -0.29
CA ALA A 86 7.43 13.27 -0.65
C ALA A 86 7.20 14.65 0.02
N MET A 87 7.60 14.80 1.30
CA MET A 87 7.53 16.08 2.01
C MET A 87 8.46 17.13 1.40
N GLN A 88 9.67 16.76 1.00
CA GLN A 88 10.60 17.69 0.32
C GLN A 88 10.04 18.20 -1.01
N ARG A 89 9.39 17.32 -1.77
CA ARG A 89 8.72 17.66 -3.05
C ARG A 89 7.36 18.33 -2.88
N LYS A 90 6.87 18.45 -1.64
CA LYS A 90 5.53 18.97 -1.32
C LYS A 90 4.40 18.19 -2.01
N ASP A 91 4.62 16.89 -2.28
CA ASP A 91 3.61 16.00 -2.84
C ASP A 91 2.74 15.43 -1.72
N THR A 92 1.66 16.14 -1.40
CA THR A 92 0.74 15.76 -0.33
C THR A 92 0.10 14.38 -0.57
N SER A 93 -0.11 13.99 -1.81
CA SER A 93 -0.70 12.68 -2.13
C SER A 93 0.26 11.52 -1.79
N GLU A 94 1.53 11.65 -2.15
CA GLU A 94 2.56 10.67 -1.80
C GLU A 94 2.79 10.65 -0.27
N VAL A 95 2.71 11.81 0.40
CA VAL A 95 2.75 11.89 1.88
C VAL A 95 1.63 11.07 2.50
N ILE A 96 0.39 11.22 2.02
CA ILE A 96 -0.78 10.47 2.53
C ILE A 96 -0.59 8.97 2.30
N GLN A 97 -0.14 8.56 1.12
CA GLN A 97 0.12 7.15 0.81
C GLN A 97 1.19 6.56 1.73
N ALA A 98 2.31 7.25 1.93
CA ALA A 98 3.38 6.80 2.81
C ALA A 98 2.89 6.65 4.27
N LEU A 99 2.10 7.60 4.78
CA LEU A 99 1.50 7.50 6.11
C LEU A 99 0.59 6.28 6.23
N ASN A 100 -0.29 6.03 5.25
CA ASN A 100 -1.17 4.86 5.25
C ASN A 100 -0.39 3.53 5.21
N ASN A 101 0.67 3.47 4.43
CA ASN A 101 1.51 2.27 4.34
C ASN A 101 2.26 2.01 5.65
N ILE A 102 2.79 3.06 6.29
CA ILE A 102 3.41 2.96 7.62
C ILE A 102 2.39 2.44 8.64
N GLY A 103 1.19 3.02 8.68
CA GLY A 103 0.10 2.58 9.57
C GLY A 103 -0.26 1.11 9.37
N THR A 104 -0.38 0.68 8.11
CA THR A 104 -0.66 -0.72 7.77
C THR A 104 0.43 -1.67 8.28
N ASN A 105 1.71 -1.31 8.14
CA ASN A 105 2.81 -2.15 8.64
C ASN A 105 2.87 -2.18 10.17
N PHE A 106 2.58 -1.07 10.87
CA PHE A 106 2.45 -1.07 12.33
C PHE A 106 1.30 -1.97 12.81
N ARG A 107 0.15 -1.97 12.12
CA ARG A 107 -0.94 -2.90 12.42
C ARG A 107 -0.49 -4.36 12.26
N ARG A 108 0.27 -4.69 11.21
CA ARG A 108 0.82 -6.04 11.00
C ARG A 108 1.81 -6.46 12.09
N LEU A 109 2.51 -5.50 12.69
CA LEU A 109 3.38 -5.71 13.87
C LEU A 109 2.60 -5.80 15.20
N GLY A 110 1.29 -5.59 15.20
CA GLY A 110 0.50 -5.56 16.43
C GLY A 110 0.60 -4.24 17.21
N ILE A 111 1.18 -3.19 16.64
CA ILE A 111 1.36 -1.88 17.31
C ILE A 111 0.21 -0.95 16.90
N MET A 112 -0.95 -1.13 17.56
CA MET A 112 -2.21 -0.50 17.14
C MET A 112 -2.24 1.01 17.34
N ASP A 113 -1.60 1.54 18.40
CA ASP A 113 -1.56 2.98 18.68
C ASP A 113 -0.84 3.73 17.56
N GLU A 114 0.31 3.22 17.12
CA GLU A 114 1.05 3.80 16.00
C GLU A 114 0.28 3.63 14.69
N ALA A 115 -0.31 2.46 14.44
CA ALA A 115 -1.13 2.22 13.25
C ALA A 115 -2.26 3.25 13.16
N SER A 116 -2.99 3.43 14.25
CA SER A 116 -4.07 4.42 14.37
C SER A 116 -3.58 5.83 14.11
N ASN A 117 -2.51 6.24 14.80
CA ASN A 117 -1.92 7.58 14.64
C ASN A 117 -1.57 7.89 13.18
N TYR A 118 -0.90 6.98 12.48
CA TYR A 118 -0.53 7.19 11.09
C TYR A 118 -1.73 7.28 10.15
N HIS A 119 -2.75 6.43 10.31
CA HIS A 119 -3.96 6.50 9.50
C HIS A 119 -4.78 7.76 9.76
N TYR A 120 -4.92 8.21 11.02
CA TYR A 120 -5.60 9.49 11.34
C TYR A 120 -4.84 10.70 10.80
N ARG A 121 -3.51 10.70 10.82
CA ARG A 121 -2.70 11.75 10.18
C ARG A 121 -2.93 11.78 8.68
N ALA A 122 -2.99 10.62 8.02
CA ALA A 122 -3.31 10.53 6.60
C ALA A 122 -4.71 11.10 6.30
N LEU A 123 -5.73 10.70 7.08
CA LEU A 123 -7.09 11.19 6.95
C LEU A 123 -7.17 12.71 7.15
N SER A 124 -6.52 13.24 8.19
CA SER A 124 -6.47 14.67 8.46
C SER A 124 -5.85 15.47 7.30
N LEU A 125 -4.86 14.92 6.61
CA LEU A 125 -4.31 15.56 5.41
C LEU A 125 -5.29 15.53 4.24
N CYS A 126 -6.02 14.43 4.04
CA CYS A 126 -7.09 14.37 3.03
C CYS A 126 -8.13 15.48 3.24
N GLU A 127 -8.53 15.72 4.49
CA GLU A 127 -9.52 16.76 4.84
C GLU A 127 -9.01 18.20 4.62
N ARG A 128 -7.71 18.39 4.53
CA ARG A 128 -7.06 19.69 4.27
C ARG A 128 -6.73 19.95 2.81
N LEU A 129 -6.91 18.97 1.93
CA LEU A 129 -6.67 19.16 0.50
C LEU A 129 -7.60 20.23 -0.06
N GLY A 130 -7.08 21.08 -0.93
CA GLY A 130 -7.86 22.11 -1.61
C GLY A 130 -8.90 21.51 -2.58
N ASP A 131 -8.51 20.45 -3.28
CA ASP A 131 -9.38 19.68 -4.18
C ASP A 131 -9.76 18.34 -3.52
N LYS A 132 -10.74 18.39 -2.61
CA LYS A 132 -11.23 17.21 -1.88
C LYS A 132 -12.05 16.27 -2.75
N GLU A 133 -12.61 16.78 -3.83
CA GLU A 133 -13.54 16.06 -4.70
C GLU A 133 -12.84 15.33 -5.85
N SER A 134 -11.54 15.57 -6.06
CA SER A 134 -10.79 14.81 -7.07
C SER A 134 -10.78 13.32 -6.75
N TYR A 135 -10.80 12.49 -7.78
CA TYR A 135 -10.73 11.03 -7.66
C TYR A 135 -9.57 10.59 -6.74
N LYS A 136 -8.38 11.19 -6.92
CA LYS A 136 -7.18 10.86 -6.13
C LYS A 136 -7.34 11.21 -4.64
N ALA A 137 -7.92 12.38 -4.33
CA ALA A 137 -8.16 12.81 -2.96
C ALA A 137 -9.16 11.89 -2.26
N ARG A 138 -10.28 11.60 -2.91
CA ARG A 138 -11.32 10.70 -2.39
C ARG A 138 -10.80 9.27 -2.23
N LYS A 139 -10.02 8.75 -3.19
CA LYS A 139 -9.39 7.44 -3.07
C LYS A 139 -8.43 7.35 -1.89
N ASN A 140 -7.60 8.36 -1.67
CA ASN A 140 -6.71 8.43 -0.51
C ASN A 140 -7.50 8.47 0.81
N ARG A 141 -8.64 9.16 0.84
CA ARG A 141 -9.53 9.22 2.00
C ARG A 141 -10.13 7.85 2.32
N THR A 142 -10.64 7.12 1.32
CA THR A 142 -11.19 5.76 1.53
C THR A 142 -10.12 4.78 2.02
N ILE A 143 -8.88 4.88 1.52
CA ILE A 143 -7.75 4.08 2.00
C ILE A 143 -7.45 4.37 3.47
N SER A 144 -7.45 5.66 3.87
CA SER A 144 -7.23 6.06 5.27
C SER A 144 -8.35 5.55 6.18
N LEU A 145 -9.62 5.70 5.78
CA LEU A 145 -10.78 5.18 6.50
C LEU A 145 -10.69 3.66 6.66
N SER A 146 -10.42 2.93 5.58
CA SER A 146 -10.28 1.47 5.62
C SER A 146 -9.11 1.04 6.53
N GLY A 147 -8.02 1.82 6.56
CA GLY A 147 -6.91 1.61 7.49
C GLY A 147 -7.34 1.72 8.94
N ILE A 148 -8.10 2.77 9.30
CA ILE A 148 -8.67 2.98 10.64
C ILE A 148 -9.65 1.85 10.98
N GLY A 149 -10.56 1.51 10.06
CA GLY A 149 -11.49 0.40 10.24
C GLY A 149 -10.79 -0.93 10.54
N ASN A 150 -9.69 -1.21 9.82
CA ASN A 150 -8.87 -2.40 10.05
C ASN A 150 -8.16 -2.40 11.42
N VAL A 151 -7.77 -1.23 11.95
CA VAL A 151 -7.24 -1.13 13.32
C VAL A 151 -8.34 -1.50 14.33
N TYR A 152 -9.53 -0.92 14.22
CA TYR A 152 -10.64 -1.26 15.11
C TYR A 152 -11.07 -2.72 15.00
N LEU A 153 -11.08 -3.28 13.78
CA LEU A 153 -11.36 -4.71 13.57
C LEU A 153 -10.32 -5.59 14.28
N THR A 154 -9.04 -5.23 14.20
CA THR A 154 -7.96 -5.96 14.89
C THR A 154 -8.07 -5.86 16.41
N LEU A 155 -8.60 -4.74 16.93
CA LEU A 155 -8.92 -4.54 18.35
C LEU A 155 -10.28 -5.14 18.76
N GLU A 156 -10.93 -5.91 17.88
CA GLU A 156 -12.25 -6.52 18.08
C GLU A 156 -13.38 -5.52 18.36
N ASN A 157 -13.14 -4.23 18.12
CA ASN A 157 -14.17 -3.20 18.22
C ASN A 157 -15.03 -3.20 16.94
N CYS A 158 -15.90 -4.21 16.85
CA CYS A 158 -16.74 -4.44 15.68
C CYS A 158 -17.73 -3.28 15.40
N GLU A 159 -18.14 -2.52 16.42
CA GLU A 159 -19.08 -1.41 16.24
C GLU A 159 -18.43 -0.24 15.50
N MET A 160 -17.25 0.18 15.97
CA MET A 160 -16.50 1.24 15.31
C MET A 160 -16.01 0.82 13.94
N ALA A 161 -15.54 -0.41 13.79
CA ALA A 161 -15.11 -0.95 12.50
C ALA A 161 -16.25 -0.95 11.47
N ASP A 162 -17.45 -1.44 11.84
CA ASP A 162 -18.64 -1.45 10.98
C ASP A 162 -19.00 -0.05 10.50
N SER A 163 -19.06 0.91 11.43
CA SER A 163 -19.40 2.30 11.09
C SER A 163 -18.42 2.89 10.06
N ILE A 164 -17.12 2.69 10.27
CA ILE A 164 -16.09 3.24 9.38
C ILE A 164 -16.08 2.56 8.01
N PHE A 165 -16.21 1.22 7.95
CA PHE A 165 -16.25 0.52 6.68
C PHE A 165 -17.49 0.87 5.85
N ARG A 166 -18.64 1.17 6.48
CA ARG A 166 -19.81 1.65 5.75
C ARG A 166 -19.59 3.02 5.13
N ILE A 167 -18.92 3.94 5.84
CA ILE A 167 -18.54 5.25 5.27
C ILE A 167 -17.60 5.05 4.07
N ALA A 168 -16.58 4.22 4.22
CA ALA A 168 -15.63 3.92 3.14
C ALA A 168 -16.33 3.25 1.94
N LEU A 169 -17.28 2.34 2.19
CA LEU A 169 -18.07 1.65 1.18
C LEU A 169 -18.90 2.62 0.32
N GLU A 170 -19.58 3.58 0.97
CA GLU A 170 -20.35 4.59 0.24
C GLU A 170 -19.47 5.46 -0.67
N GLU A 171 -18.28 5.83 -0.20
CA GLU A 171 -17.34 6.56 -1.06
C GLU A 171 -16.82 5.70 -2.21
N GLU A 172 -16.47 4.43 -1.97
CA GLU A 172 -15.99 3.53 -3.03
C GLU A 172 -17.07 3.27 -4.10
N ARG A 173 -18.35 3.25 -3.72
CA ARG A 173 -19.47 3.18 -4.69
C ARG A 173 -19.46 4.38 -5.64
N THR A 174 -19.25 5.57 -5.11
CA THR A 174 -19.23 6.79 -5.93
C THR A 174 -17.93 6.94 -6.75
N LEU A 175 -16.89 6.18 -6.41
CA LEU A 175 -15.63 6.09 -7.16
C LEU A 175 -15.64 4.99 -8.23
N ASP A 176 -16.71 4.19 -8.28
CA ASP A 176 -16.83 3.01 -9.16
C ASP A 176 -15.61 2.07 -9.04
N SER A 177 -15.18 1.84 -7.79
CA SER A 177 -13.95 1.10 -7.48
C SER A 177 -14.25 -0.30 -7.00
N ASP A 178 -14.34 -1.26 -7.92
CA ASP A 178 -14.62 -2.67 -7.58
C ASP A 178 -13.65 -3.23 -6.54
N LEU A 179 -12.36 -2.94 -6.64
CA LEU A 179 -11.38 -3.41 -5.66
C LEU A 179 -11.64 -2.84 -4.26
N GLY A 180 -11.98 -1.55 -4.18
CA GLY A 180 -12.32 -0.89 -2.91
C GLY A 180 -13.62 -1.45 -2.30
N LEU A 181 -14.64 -1.67 -3.14
CA LEU A 181 -15.88 -2.30 -2.73
C LEU A 181 -15.65 -3.72 -2.21
N ALA A 182 -14.88 -4.54 -2.95
CA ALA A 182 -14.53 -5.89 -2.55
C ALA A 182 -13.86 -5.93 -1.17
N MET A 183 -12.88 -5.06 -0.93
CA MET A 183 -12.16 -5.00 0.34
C MET A 183 -13.08 -4.62 1.51
N ASN A 184 -13.93 -3.60 1.35
CA ASN A 184 -14.84 -3.17 2.40
C ASN A 184 -15.94 -4.19 2.68
N TYR A 185 -16.46 -4.87 1.65
CA TYR A 185 -17.40 -5.98 1.83
C TYR A 185 -16.76 -7.15 2.59
N ALA A 186 -15.52 -7.53 2.26
CA ALA A 186 -14.81 -8.59 3.01
C ALA A 186 -14.63 -8.22 4.48
N ASN A 187 -14.28 -6.97 4.78
CA ASN A 187 -14.13 -6.50 6.15
C ASN A 187 -15.46 -6.51 6.92
N LEU A 188 -16.58 -6.11 6.29
CA LEU A 188 -17.91 -6.23 6.88
C LEU A 188 -18.28 -7.71 7.11
N GLY A 189 -17.96 -8.59 6.16
CA GLY A 189 -18.13 -10.05 6.33
C GLY A 189 -17.40 -10.56 7.57
N SER A 190 -16.15 -10.14 7.76
CA SER A 190 -15.36 -10.51 8.95
C SER A 190 -15.99 -10.01 10.26
N ILE A 191 -16.60 -8.82 10.27
CA ILE A 191 -17.33 -8.32 11.45
C ILE A 191 -18.53 -9.24 11.77
N PHE A 192 -19.32 -9.65 10.77
CA PHE A 192 -20.44 -10.55 11.00
C PHE A 192 -19.98 -11.95 11.43
N GLU A 193 -18.88 -12.45 10.89
CA GLU A 193 -18.25 -13.70 11.32
C GLU A 193 -17.85 -13.63 12.81
N MET A 194 -17.19 -12.53 13.23
CA MET A 194 -16.81 -12.31 14.64
C MET A 194 -18.02 -12.19 15.59
N ARG A 195 -19.16 -11.72 15.09
CA ARG A 195 -20.44 -11.67 15.83
C ARG A 195 -21.18 -13.01 15.84
N GLY A 196 -20.66 -14.05 15.19
CA GLY A 196 -21.32 -15.34 15.05
C GLY A 196 -22.50 -15.35 14.07
N MET A 197 -22.67 -14.30 13.26
CA MET A 197 -23.76 -14.14 12.30
C MET A 197 -23.33 -14.68 10.92
N MET A 198 -23.16 -16.00 10.82
CA MET A 198 -22.55 -16.66 9.67
C MET A 198 -23.31 -16.44 8.36
N ASP A 199 -24.66 -16.45 8.38
CA ASP A 199 -25.47 -16.18 7.18
C ASP A 199 -25.21 -14.78 6.62
N SER A 200 -25.11 -13.78 7.50
CA SER A 200 -24.77 -12.41 7.11
C SER A 200 -23.34 -12.31 6.60
N ALA A 201 -22.38 -12.96 7.27
CA ALA A 201 -20.99 -13.00 6.82
C ALA A 201 -20.87 -13.58 5.41
N PHE A 202 -21.58 -14.68 5.14
CA PHE A 202 -21.63 -15.31 3.83
C PHE A 202 -22.14 -14.36 2.73
N VAL A 203 -23.21 -13.60 3.00
CA VAL A 203 -23.73 -12.60 2.06
C VAL A 203 -22.68 -11.55 1.71
N TYR A 204 -22.00 -10.99 2.72
CA TYR A 204 -20.97 -9.97 2.51
C TYR A 204 -19.73 -10.52 1.79
N TYR A 205 -19.30 -11.75 2.08
CA TYR A 205 -18.22 -12.39 1.35
C TYR A 205 -18.58 -12.67 -0.12
N ASN A 206 -19.84 -12.97 -0.43
CA ASN A 206 -20.28 -13.10 -1.81
C ASN A 206 -20.25 -11.75 -2.55
N TYR A 207 -20.69 -10.63 -1.93
CA TYR A 207 -20.52 -9.30 -2.53
C TYR A 207 -19.04 -8.99 -2.78
N SER A 208 -18.17 -9.30 -1.83
CA SER A 208 -16.71 -9.17 -2.03
C SER A 208 -16.22 -10.01 -3.21
N MET A 209 -16.70 -11.25 -3.34
CA MET A 209 -16.35 -12.15 -4.44
C MET A 209 -16.76 -11.58 -5.80
N GLU A 210 -17.97 -11.06 -5.92
CA GLU A 210 -18.47 -10.45 -7.15
C GLU A 210 -17.59 -9.28 -7.61
N HIS A 211 -17.29 -8.36 -6.70
CA HIS A 211 -16.44 -7.22 -6.99
C HIS A 211 -14.97 -7.61 -7.24
N ASN A 212 -14.42 -8.64 -6.56
CA ASN A 212 -13.10 -9.16 -6.88
C ASN A 212 -13.04 -9.77 -8.29
N ARG A 213 -14.12 -10.42 -8.74
CA ARG A 213 -14.22 -10.93 -10.12
C ARG A 213 -14.27 -9.78 -11.14
N ALA A 214 -15.06 -8.75 -10.88
CA ALA A 214 -15.13 -7.56 -11.73
C ALA A 214 -13.77 -6.86 -11.83
N ALA A 215 -13.03 -6.77 -10.71
CA ALA A 215 -11.69 -6.19 -10.65
C ALA A 215 -10.58 -7.11 -11.22
N GLY A 216 -10.86 -8.36 -11.55
CA GLY A 216 -9.85 -9.35 -11.98
C GLY A 216 -8.86 -9.75 -10.88
N SER A 217 -9.22 -9.60 -9.60
CA SER A 217 -8.35 -9.84 -8.45
C SER A 217 -8.31 -11.32 -8.06
N VAL A 218 -7.34 -12.07 -8.58
CA VAL A 218 -7.17 -13.50 -8.26
C VAL A 218 -6.92 -13.72 -6.76
N VAL A 219 -6.11 -12.87 -6.14
CA VAL A 219 -5.84 -12.93 -4.69
C VAL A 219 -7.11 -12.71 -3.88
N GLY A 220 -7.90 -11.69 -4.21
CA GLY A 220 -9.17 -11.40 -3.55
C GLY A 220 -10.17 -12.54 -3.68
N ILE A 221 -10.28 -13.14 -4.86
CA ILE A 221 -11.14 -14.33 -5.12
C ILE A 221 -10.71 -15.49 -4.22
N SER A 222 -9.40 -15.78 -4.14
CA SER A 222 -8.87 -16.85 -3.29
C SER A 222 -9.16 -16.62 -1.80
N LEU A 223 -9.05 -15.39 -1.32
CA LEU A 223 -9.38 -15.03 0.06
C LEU A 223 -10.88 -15.23 0.35
N CYS A 224 -11.76 -14.81 -0.56
CA CYS A 224 -13.19 -15.04 -0.40
C CYS A 224 -13.53 -16.54 -0.34
N HIS A 225 -12.93 -17.38 -1.18
CA HIS A 225 -13.11 -18.82 -1.09
C HIS A 225 -12.69 -19.41 0.25
N ASN A 226 -11.59 -18.92 0.85
CA ASN A 226 -11.14 -19.36 2.16
C ASN A 226 -12.15 -18.99 3.28
N HIS A 227 -12.83 -17.85 3.17
CA HIS A 227 -13.87 -17.46 4.14
C HIS A 227 -15.18 -18.21 3.94
N ILE A 228 -15.59 -18.42 2.69
CA ILE A 228 -16.86 -19.11 2.36
C ILE A 228 -16.75 -20.63 2.59
N GLY A 229 -15.57 -21.21 2.48
CA GLY A 229 -15.32 -22.65 2.61
C GLY A 229 -15.06 -23.15 4.02
N ARG A 230 -15.10 -22.26 5.03
CA ARG A 230 -14.99 -22.60 6.46
C ARG A 230 -16.36 -22.81 7.08
#